data_689369e9b470b7fe0d4320d32ebc0180
#
_entry.id   689369e9b470b7fe0d4320d32ebc0180
#
_cell.length_a   1.000
_cell.length_b   1.000
_cell.length_c   1.000
_cell.angle_alpha   90.00
_cell.angle_beta   90.00
_cell.angle_gamma   90.00
#
_symmetry.space_group_name_H-M   'P 1'
#
loop_
_entity.id
_entity.type
_entity.pdbx_description
1 polymer ?
#
loop_
_entity_poly.entity_id
_entity_poly.type
_entity_poly.pdbx_seq_one_letter_code
_entity_poly.pdbx_strand_id
1 'polypeptide(L)'
;MSACTFFGHRDCPEAVRPKLREVLVELIERHGVDRFYVGRQGAFDAMARSVLRELAEVYPHISYTVVLERLPGPMDKAVWDFSDTIFPEGLEAVPPRFAISRRNEWMLKQADFVVTYVTH
;
A
#
# COMPACT_ATOMS: atom_id res chain seq x y z
N MET A 1 11.43 9.47 -11.09
CA MET A 1 10.94 8.45 -10.13
C MET A 1 9.44 8.32 -10.25
N SER A 2 8.94 7.12 -10.26
CA SER A 2 7.50 6.87 -10.38
C SER A 2 6.97 6.13 -9.17
N ALA A 3 5.77 6.47 -8.76
CA ALA A 3 5.13 5.88 -7.59
C ALA A 3 3.81 5.22 -7.96
N CYS A 4 3.47 4.17 -7.22
CA CYS A 4 2.24 3.41 -7.40
C CYS A 4 1.53 3.25 -6.06
N THR A 5 0.21 3.30 -6.07
CA THR A 5 -0.59 2.99 -4.90
C THR A 5 -1.65 1.95 -5.22
N PHE A 6 -2.34 1.47 -4.18
CA PHE A 6 -3.25 0.33 -4.28
C PHE A 6 -4.59 0.63 -3.64
N PHE A 7 -5.67 0.25 -4.32
CA PHE A 7 -7.03 0.30 -3.77
C PHE A 7 -7.78 -0.95 -4.18
N GLY A 8 -8.38 -1.64 -3.23
CA GLY A 8 -9.13 -2.85 -3.54
C GLY A 8 -10.07 -3.26 -2.42
N HIS A 9 -10.82 -4.32 -2.67
CA HIS A 9 -11.76 -4.84 -1.71
C HIS A 9 -11.07 -5.42 -0.49
N ARG A 10 -11.79 -5.40 0.64
CA ARG A 10 -11.30 -6.04 1.87
C ARG A 10 -11.15 -7.54 1.70
N ASP A 11 -12.04 -8.14 0.89
CA ASP A 11 -11.99 -9.56 0.59
C ASP A 11 -11.24 -9.77 -0.73
N CYS A 12 -10.13 -10.48 -0.67
CA CYS A 12 -9.32 -10.74 -1.84
C CYS A 12 -8.85 -12.20 -1.80
N PRO A 13 -9.32 -13.04 -2.74
CA PRO A 13 -8.90 -14.43 -2.77
C PRO A 13 -7.42 -14.58 -3.05
N GLU A 14 -6.81 -15.60 -2.47
CA GLU A 14 -5.39 -15.88 -2.68
C GLU A 14 -5.06 -16.10 -4.16
N ALA A 15 -6.03 -16.53 -4.96
CA ALA A 15 -5.86 -16.73 -6.40
C ALA A 15 -5.50 -15.44 -7.17
N VAL A 16 -5.73 -14.27 -6.57
CA VAL A 16 -5.37 -12.98 -7.17
C VAL A 16 -3.87 -12.71 -7.09
N ARG A 17 -3.16 -13.35 -6.16
CA ARG A 17 -1.74 -13.10 -5.92
C ARG A 17 -0.86 -13.22 -7.18
N PRO A 18 -0.95 -14.27 -7.99
CA PRO A 18 -0.10 -14.38 -9.18
C PRO A 18 -0.30 -13.22 -10.16
N LYS A 19 -1.55 -12.80 -10.35
CA LYS A 19 -1.86 -11.70 -11.25
C LYS A 19 -1.35 -10.37 -10.71
N LEU A 20 -1.52 -10.15 -9.40
CA LEU A 20 -1.00 -8.95 -8.75
C LEU A 20 0.52 -8.86 -8.90
N ARG A 21 1.21 -9.96 -8.65
CA ARG A 21 2.67 -10.03 -8.80
C ARG A 21 3.08 -9.70 -10.23
N GLU A 22 2.40 -10.27 -11.22
CA GLU A 22 2.66 -10.02 -12.64
C GLU A 22 2.52 -8.54 -12.98
N VAL A 23 1.45 -7.89 -12.51
CA VAL A 23 1.21 -6.46 -12.75
C VAL A 23 2.32 -5.62 -12.12
N LEU A 24 2.73 -5.94 -10.90
CA LEU A 24 3.77 -5.18 -10.21
C LEU A 24 5.13 -5.34 -10.88
N VAL A 25 5.46 -6.55 -11.34
CA VAL A 25 6.70 -6.79 -12.09
C VAL A 25 6.71 -5.94 -13.36
N GLU A 26 5.59 -5.89 -14.08
CA GLU A 26 5.49 -5.07 -15.27
C GLU A 26 5.69 -3.59 -14.97
N LEU A 27 5.09 -3.08 -13.89
CA LEU A 27 5.28 -1.69 -13.48
C LEU A 27 6.74 -1.39 -13.15
N ILE A 28 7.40 -2.29 -12.46
CA ILE A 28 8.81 -2.12 -12.10
C ILE A 28 9.70 -2.15 -13.32
N GLU A 29 9.54 -3.15 -14.18
CA GLU A 29 10.46 -3.39 -15.31
C GLU A 29 10.18 -2.51 -16.51
N ARG A 30 8.91 -2.22 -16.81
CA ARG A 30 8.53 -1.50 -18.02
C ARG A 30 8.19 -0.03 -17.82
N HIS A 31 7.73 0.33 -16.63
CA HIS A 31 7.27 1.69 -16.34
C HIS A 31 8.14 2.43 -15.33
N GLY A 32 9.20 1.79 -14.86
CA GLY A 32 10.16 2.43 -13.96
C GLY A 32 9.62 2.78 -12.58
N VAL A 33 8.58 2.08 -12.13
CA VAL A 33 8.03 2.32 -10.78
C VAL A 33 9.02 1.82 -9.75
N ASP A 34 9.44 2.70 -8.85
CA ASP A 34 10.42 2.37 -7.83
C ASP A 34 9.92 2.64 -6.41
N ARG A 35 8.72 3.21 -6.28
CA ARG A 35 8.15 3.55 -4.99
C ARG A 35 6.69 3.13 -4.93
N PHE A 36 6.31 2.48 -3.82
CA PHE A 36 4.95 1.98 -3.63
C PHE A 36 4.39 2.47 -2.30
N TYR A 37 3.12 2.90 -2.33
CA TYR A 37 2.39 3.32 -1.13
C TYR A 37 1.20 2.38 -0.96
N VAL A 38 1.09 1.75 0.20
CA VAL A 38 0.05 0.76 0.46
C VAL A 38 -0.58 0.99 1.83
N GLY A 39 -1.89 0.75 1.94
CA GLY A 39 -2.59 0.83 3.20
C GLY A 39 -2.46 -0.46 4.00
N ARG A 40 -3.25 -0.54 5.08
CA ARG A 40 -3.29 -1.74 5.93
C ARG A 40 -4.72 -2.17 6.24
N GLN A 41 -5.63 -1.94 5.29
CA GLN A 41 -7.05 -2.25 5.45
C GLN A 41 -7.44 -3.40 4.54
N GLY A 42 -7.71 -4.56 5.13
CA GLY A 42 -8.26 -5.70 4.43
C GLY A 42 -7.26 -6.57 3.69
N ALA A 43 -7.79 -7.58 3.01
CA ALA A 43 -6.99 -8.65 2.41
C ALA A 43 -6.19 -8.19 1.19
N PHE A 44 -6.73 -7.27 0.39
CA PHE A 44 -5.99 -6.79 -0.78
C PHE A 44 -4.74 -6.02 -0.36
N ASP A 45 -4.86 -5.14 0.62
CA ASP A 45 -3.70 -4.41 1.14
C ASP A 45 -2.66 -5.37 1.72
N ALA A 46 -3.11 -6.38 2.46
CA ALA A 46 -2.22 -7.38 3.04
C ALA A 46 -1.47 -8.16 1.95
N MET A 47 -2.18 -8.54 0.90
CA MET A 47 -1.57 -9.25 -0.24
C MET A 47 -0.56 -8.36 -0.96
N ALA A 48 -0.90 -7.09 -1.18
CA ALA A 48 0.02 -6.15 -1.82
C ALA A 48 1.31 -6.00 -1.00
N ARG A 49 1.20 -5.85 0.33
CA ARG A 49 2.38 -5.76 1.19
C ARG A 49 3.24 -7.02 1.11
N SER A 50 2.61 -8.19 1.11
CA SER A 50 3.31 -9.46 1.02
C SER A 50 4.06 -9.60 -0.30
N VAL A 51 3.42 -9.29 -1.42
CA VAL A 51 4.05 -9.36 -2.74
C VAL A 51 5.18 -8.34 -2.86
N LEU A 52 4.99 -7.12 -2.34
CA LEU A 52 6.04 -6.09 -2.36
C LEU A 52 7.25 -6.51 -1.54
N ARG A 53 7.04 -7.18 -0.42
CA ARG A 53 8.15 -7.70 0.38
C ARG A 53 8.98 -8.69 -0.42
N GLU A 54 8.33 -9.60 -1.14
CA GLU A 54 9.02 -10.57 -2.00
C GLU A 54 9.76 -9.87 -3.14
N LEU A 55 9.12 -8.92 -3.80
CA LEU A 55 9.71 -8.21 -4.93
C LEU A 55 10.88 -7.33 -4.52
N ALA A 56 10.87 -6.78 -3.31
CA ALA A 56 11.98 -5.98 -2.81
C ALA A 56 13.27 -6.79 -2.69
N GLU A 57 13.17 -8.10 -2.49
CA GLU A 57 14.34 -8.97 -2.47
C GLU A 57 14.91 -9.20 -3.86
N VAL A 58 14.05 -9.19 -4.88
CA VAL A 58 14.44 -9.38 -6.29
C VAL A 58 14.89 -8.07 -6.94
N TYR A 59 14.23 -6.96 -6.56
CA TYR A 59 14.49 -5.64 -7.11
C TYR A 59 14.94 -4.70 -6.00
N PRO A 60 16.25 -4.66 -5.69
CA PRO A 60 16.76 -3.87 -4.55
C PRO A 60 16.51 -2.37 -4.65
N HIS A 61 16.21 -1.86 -5.85
CA HIS A 61 15.98 -0.44 -6.07
C HIS A 61 14.57 0.03 -5.72
N ILE A 62 13.64 -0.89 -5.47
CA ILE A 62 12.27 -0.48 -5.11
C ILE A 62 12.15 -0.31 -3.59
N SER A 63 11.22 0.54 -3.20
CA SER A 63 10.84 0.71 -1.80
C SER A 63 9.33 0.74 -1.69
N TYR A 64 8.81 0.32 -0.54
CA TYR A 64 7.39 0.46 -0.26
C TYR A 64 7.19 1.02 1.14
N THR A 65 6.12 1.79 1.28
CA THR A 65 5.78 2.44 2.54
C THR A 65 4.33 2.15 2.86
N VAL A 66 4.07 1.74 4.10
CA VAL A 66 2.70 1.55 4.60
C VAL A 66 2.20 2.90 5.10
N VAL A 67 1.09 3.37 4.53
CA VAL A 67 0.52 4.67 4.87
C VAL A 67 -0.57 4.47 5.92
N LEU A 68 -0.35 5.05 7.10
CA LEU A 68 -1.23 4.86 8.25
C LEU A 68 -2.42 5.81 8.19
N GLU A 69 -3.60 5.30 8.55
CA GLU A 69 -4.83 6.08 8.68
C GLU A 69 -5.01 6.68 10.07
N ARG A 70 -4.23 6.17 11.04
CA ARG A 70 -4.23 6.65 12.42
C ARG A 70 -2.86 6.40 13.05
N LEU A 71 -2.57 7.13 14.13
CA LEU A 71 -1.35 6.86 14.88
C LEU A 71 -1.47 5.51 15.60
N PRO A 72 -0.38 4.72 15.65
CA PRO A 72 -0.41 3.42 16.29
C PRO A 72 -0.54 3.55 17.81
N GLY A 73 -1.39 2.70 18.39
CA GLY A 73 -1.47 2.56 19.84
C GLY A 73 -0.47 1.53 20.36
N PRO A 74 -0.39 1.35 21.69
CA PRO A 74 0.54 0.38 22.27
C PRO A 74 0.35 -1.05 21.78
N MET A 75 -0.90 -1.47 21.53
CA MET A 75 -1.19 -2.81 21.03
C MET A 75 -0.71 -3.00 19.61
N ASP A 76 -0.83 -1.98 18.79
CA ASP A 76 -0.36 -2.03 17.41
C ASP A 76 1.16 -2.20 17.37
N LYS A 77 1.87 -1.52 18.24
CA LYS A 77 3.34 -1.60 18.30
C LYS A 77 3.84 -2.98 18.71
N ALA A 78 3.03 -3.73 19.42
CA ALA A 78 3.39 -5.08 19.85
C ALA A 78 3.33 -6.10 18.71
N VAL A 79 2.54 -5.85 17.66
CA VAL A 79 2.30 -6.80 16.58
C VAL A 79 2.69 -6.30 15.20
N TRP A 80 3.13 -5.07 15.08
CA TRP A 80 3.44 -4.44 13.79
C TRP A 80 4.77 -3.68 13.86
N ASP A 81 5.62 -3.91 12.87
CA ASP A 81 6.84 -3.12 12.71
C ASP A 81 6.50 -1.87 11.88
N PHE A 82 6.67 -0.71 12.49
CA PHE A 82 6.35 0.57 11.85
C PHE A 82 7.57 1.25 11.18
N SER A 83 8.66 0.50 10.97
CA SER A 83 9.89 1.06 10.40
C SER A 83 9.69 1.65 8.99
N ASP A 84 8.83 1.03 8.18
CA ASP A 84 8.56 1.46 6.81
C ASP A 84 7.15 2.05 6.67
N THR A 85 6.80 2.95 7.59
CA THR A 85 5.47 3.54 7.61
C THR A 85 5.54 5.06 7.59
N ILE A 86 4.45 5.67 7.13
CA ILE A 86 4.28 7.12 7.19
C ILE A 86 2.86 7.44 7.66
N PHE A 87 2.74 8.47 8.49
CA PHE A 87 1.46 9.01 8.91
C PHE A 87 1.34 10.39 8.26
N PRO A 88 0.41 10.59 7.29
CA PRO A 88 0.32 11.87 6.57
C PRO A 88 0.11 13.06 7.49
N GLU A 89 0.83 14.14 7.23
CA GLU A 89 0.73 15.36 8.01
C GLU A 89 -0.70 15.91 7.98
N GLY A 90 -1.19 16.31 9.13
CA GLY A 90 -2.53 16.86 9.28
C GLY A 90 -3.63 15.83 9.46
N LEU A 91 -3.33 14.56 9.27
CA LEU A 91 -4.36 13.51 9.37
C LEU A 91 -4.87 13.35 10.80
N GLU A 92 -4.06 13.68 11.80
CA GLU A 92 -4.46 13.65 13.21
C GLU A 92 -5.60 14.62 13.53
N ALA A 93 -5.79 15.66 12.71
CA ALA A 93 -6.88 16.63 12.87
C ALA A 93 -8.18 16.19 12.21
N VAL A 94 -8.15 15.08 11.44
CA VAL A 94 -9.31 14.58 10.71
C VAL A 94 -10.14 13.68 11.62
N PRO A 95 -11.48 13.84 11.68
CA PRO A 95 -12.32 12.91 12.45
C PRO A 95 -12.09 11.47 12.01
N PRO A 96 -12.08 10.50 12.94
CA PRO A 96 -11.77 9.10 12.61
C PRO A 96 -12.59 8.51 11.47
N ARG A 97 -13.86 8.93 11.33
CA ARG A 97 -14.73 8.43 10.26
C ARG A 97 -14.26 8.83 8.85
N PHE A 98 -13.42 9.86 8.74
CA PHE A 98 -12.88 10.34 7.46
C PHE A 98 -11.41 9.99 7.26
N ALA A 99 -10.78 9.36 8.25
CA ALA A 99 -9.34 9.13 8.23
C ALA A 99 -8.88 8.26 7.06
N ILE A 100 -9.62 7.18 6.76
CA ILE A 100 -9.27 6.29 5.65
C ILE A 100 -9.39 7.01 4.30
N SER A 101 -10.47 7.78 4.10
CA SER A 101 -10.66 8.54 2.87
C SER A 101 -9.55 9.57 2.66
N ARG A 102 -9.16 10.27 3.73
CA ARG A 102 -8.09 11.28 3.64
C ARG A 102 -6.73 10.63 3.37
N ARG A 103 -6.45 9.50 3.98
CA ARG A 103 -5.25 8.74 3.69
C ARG A 103 -5.22 8.32 2.22
N ASN A 104 -6.35 7.85 1.69
CA ASN A 104 -6.44 7.43 0.30
C ASN A 104 -6.20 8.61 -0.66
N GLU A 105 -6.74 9.78 -0.35
CA GLU A 105 -6.47 10.99 -1.12
C GLU A 105 -4.99 11.34 -1.13
N TRP A 106 -4.33 11.23 0.03
CA TRP A 106 -2.91 11.48 0.14
C TRP A 106 -2.11 10.51 -0.75
N MET A 107 -2.45 9.21 -0.69
CA MET A 107 -1.78 8.22 -1.52
C MET A 107 -1.95 8.50 -3.02
N LEU A 108 -3.16 8.90 -3.44
CA LEU A 108 -3.42 9.25 -4.83
C LEU A 108 -2.55 10.42 -5.30
N LYS A 109 -2.33 11.40 -4.45
CA LYS A 109 -1.51 12.56 -4.79
C LYS A 109 -0.04 12.20 -4.99
N GLN A 110 0.43 11.14 -4.36
CA GLN A 110 1.81 10.69 -4.49
C GLN A 110 2.02 9.78 -5.69
N ALA A 111 0.95 9.21 -6.25
CA ALA A 111 1.06 8.12 -7.19
C ALA A 111 0.94 8.55 -8.65
N ASP A 112 1.74 7.94 -9.51
CA ASP A 112 1.63 8.04 -10.96
C ASP A 112 0.79 6.89 -11.52
N PHE A 113 0.69 5.78 -10.78
CA PHE A 113 -0.06 4.58 -11.17
C PHE A 113 -0.91 4.10 -10.01
N VAL A 114 -2.05 3.51 -10.32
CA VAL A 114 -2.95 2.93 -9.32
C VAL A 114 -3.27 1.50 -9.72
N VAL A 115 -3.07 0.57 -8.80
CA VAL A 115 -3.46 -0.83 -8.98
C VAL A 115 -4.73 -1.07 -8.17
N THR A 116 -5.77 -1.55 -8.82
CA THR A 116 -7.06 -1.77 -8.18
C THR A 116 -7.49 -3.23 -8.30
N TYR A 117 -8.24 -3.69 -7.29
CA TYR A 117 -8.93 -4.97 -7.33
C TYR A 117 -10.40 -4.73 -7.03
N VAL A 118 -11.25 -5.00 -7.99
CA VAL A 118 -12.69 -4.81 -7.88
C VAL A 118 -13.40 -6.11 -8.24
N THR A 119 -14.30 -6.57 -7.37
CA THR A 119 -15.16 -7.73 -7.66
C THR A 119 -16.49 -7.24 -8.21
N HIS A 120 -17.05 -8.03 -9.12
CA HIS A 120 -18.35 -7.75 -9.72
C HIS A 120 -19.40 -8.74 -9.24
#